data_357f6032563d72d47f449e226694acf0
#
_entry.id   357f6032563d72d47f449e226694acf0
#
_cell.length_a   1.000
_cell.length_b   1.000
_cell.length_c   1.000
_cell.angle_alpha   90.00
_cell.angle_beta   90.00
_cell.angle_gamma   90.00
#
_symmetry.space_group_name_H-M   'P 1'
#
loop_
_entity.id
_entity.type
_entity.pdbx_description
1 polymer ?
#
loop_
_entity_poly.entity_id
_entity_poly.type
_entity_poly.pdbx_seq_one_letter_code
_entity_poly.pdbx_strand_id
1 'polypeptide(L)'
;MNRTDEETVAAAEEILKQMKENAYSFESDSGKADMVTGKVLANYQWSGDAVYTLDQAEIDDYYLAYAVPEESTNIWFDGWVMLKDGIAGDAAKQQAAEAFINFMSRPDNVVRNMYYIGYTSVIAGGDSDIIYAYADWCYGAEEDAEDTIEYPVGFFFSGDNTDPDYVITAEADQVNRQLFAQYPPQDVLERAVVMQYFDQENNQRINQMWVNVRCFNLASLSWQDWAKIGAGVVVVLAAVVLFLKRDDILRRR
;
A
#
# COMPACT_ATOMS: atom_id res chain seq x y z
N MET A 1 -2.96 -17.01 -0.84
CA MET A 1 -3.54 -15.73 -0.37
C MET A 1 -5.02 -15.85 -0.01
N ASN A 2 -5.89 -16.46 -0.81
CA ASN A 2 -7.36 -16.47 -0.61
C ASN A 2 -7.90 -17.58 0.32
N ARG A 3 -7.04 -18.29 1.04
CA ARG A 3 -7.47 -19.32 2.01
C ARG A 3 -7.84 -18.66 3.34
N THR A 4 -9.04 -18.97 3.82
CA THR A 4 -9.64 -18.38 5.03
C THR A 4 -10.08 -19.45 6.04
N ASP A 5 -9.66 -20.70 5.83
CA ASP A 5 -9.86 -21.77 6.82
C ASP A 5 -9.13 -21.46 8.13
N GLU A 6 -9.63 -22.00 9.21
CA GLU A 6 -9.15 -21.71 10.56
C GLU A 6 -7.65 -22.01 10.74
N GLU A 7 -7.17 -23.11 10.19
CA GLU A 7 -5.75 -23.50 10.25
C GLU A 7 -4.85 -22.49 9.55
N THR A 8 -5.23 -22.07 8.32
CA THR A 8 -4.45 -21.08 7.54
C THR A 8 -4.42 -19.72 8.23
N VAL A 9 -5.58 -19.25 8.76
CA VAL A 9 -5.64 -17.96 9.45
C VAL A 9 -4.87 -18.00 10.76
N ALA A 10 -4.92 -19.10 11.51
CA ALA A 10 -4.12 -19.26 12.73
C ALA A 10 -2.61 -19.28 12.45
N ALA A 11 -2.18 -19.95 11.38
CA ALA A 11 -0.77 -19.95 10.98
C ALA A 11 -0.30 -18.55 10.57
N ALA A 12 -1.12 -17.79 9.84
CA ALA A 12 -0.83 -16.40 9.48
C ALA A 12 -0.76 -15.50 10.73
N GLU A 13 -1.65 -15.70 11.70
CA GLU A 13 -1.65 -14.96 12.97
C GLU A 13 -0.32 -15.13 13.71
N GLU A 14 0.19 -16.36 13.81
CA GLU A 14 1.45 -16.63 14.49
C GLU A 14 2.65 -15.99 13.79
N ILE A 15 2.70 -16.04 12.45
CA ILE A 15 3.74 -15.35 11.68
C ILE A 15 3.69 -13.83 11.90
N LEU A 16 2.49 -13.24 11.84
CA LEU A 16 2.31 -11.80 12.04
C LEU A 16 2.66 -11.35 13.47
N LYS A 17 2.40 -12.18 14.48
CA LYS A 17 2.83 -11.91 15.86
C LYS A 17 4.35 -11.92 16.00
N GLN A 18 5.04 -12.86 15.35
CA GLN A 18 6.50 -12.91 15.33
C GLN A 18 7.08 -11.69 14.57
N MET A 19 6.48 -11.31 13.44
CA MET A 19 6.88 -10.10 12.71
C MET A 19 6.71 -8.84 13.56
N LYS A 20 5.65 -8.77 14.37
CA LYS A 20 5.36 -7.61 15.23
C LYS A 20 6.49 -7.33 16.24
N GLU A 21 7.24 -8.31 16.67
CA GLU A 21 8.35 -8.12 17.61
C GLU A 21 9.46 -7.23 17.02
N ASN A 22 9.59 -7.21 15.68
CA ASN A 22 10.61 -6.45 14.96
C ASN A 22 10.02 -5.37 14.06
N ALA A 23 8.69 -5.34 13.87
CA ALA A 23 8.03 -4.35 13.06
C ALA A 23 7.85 -3.03 13.84
N TYR A 24 8.10 -1.92 13.18
CA TYR A 24 7.81 -0.60 13.73
C TYR A 24 6.31 -0.43 13.98
N SER A 25 5.48 -0.70 12.98
CA SER A 25 4.02 -0.72 13.11
C SER A 25 3.34 -1.52 11.99
N PHE A 26 2.07 -1.88 12.21
CA PHE A 26 1.12 -2.27 11.17
C PHE A 26 0.11 -1.15 10.99
N GLU A 27 0.19 -0.43 9.90
CA GLU A 27 -0.67 0.71 9.62
C GLU A 27 -0.90 0.87 8.11
N SER A 28 -1.73 1.82 7.67
CA SER A 28 -2.18 1.91 6.28
C SER A 28 -1.62 3.12 5.52
N ASP A 29 -1.26 4.21 6.18
CA ASP A 29 -1.02 5.50 5.50
C ASP A 29 0.32 6.17 5.83
N SER A 30 0.85 6.06 7.06
CA SER A 30 2.03 6.81 7.49
C SER A 30 3.36 6.20 7.00
N GLY A 31 3.35 4.97 6.52
CA GLY A 31 4.56 4.25 6.08
C GLY A 31 5.36 4.96 5.01
N LYS A 32 4.70 5.67 4.09
CA LYS A 32 5.36 6.51 3.08
C LYS A 32 6.26 7.57 3.72
N ALA A 33 5.69 8.37 4.60
CA ALA A 33 6.42 9.43 5.29
C ALA A 33 7.50 8.88 6.25
N ASP A 34 7.25 7.74 6.87
CA ASP A 34 8.21 7.07 7.74
C ASP A 34 9.42 6.53 6.95
N MET A 35 9.23 6.09 5.69
CA MET A 35 10.33 5.74 4.77
C MET A 35 11.14 6.97 4.34
N VAL A 36 10.48 7.99 3.80
CA VAL A 36 11.14 9.21 3.30
C VAL A 36 11.95 9.90 4.40
N THR A 37 11.45 9.90 5.63
CA THR A 37 12.16 10.49 6.78
C THR A 37 13.23 9.58 7.38
N GLY A 38 13.47 8.40 6.82
CA GLY A 38 14.46 7.42 7.32
C GLY A 38 14.10 6.81 8.67
N LYS A 39 12.85 6.92 9.11
CA LYS A 39 12.36 6.38 10.38
C LYS A 39 12.19 4.86 10.34
N VAL A 40 11.90 4.32 9.17
CA VAL A 40 11.88 2.88 8.87
C VAL A 40 12.78 2.59 7.67
N LEU A 41 13.40 1.41 7.65
CA LEU A 41 14.34 0.98 6.60
C LEU A 41 13.69 0.11 5.54
N ALA A 42 12.54 -0.46 5.83
CA ALA A 42 11.74 -1.27 4.93
C ALA A 42 10.26 -1.06 5.21
N ASN A 43 9.46 -1.00 4.16
CA ASN A 43 8.02 -0.86 4.25
C ASN A 43 7.35 -1.76 3.21
N TYR A 44 6.36 -2.55 3.64
CA TYR A 44 5.49 -3.30 2.75
C TYR A 44 4.28 -2.43 2.41
N GLN A 45 4.21 -1.95 1.19
CA GLN A 45 3.23 -0.95 0.76
C GLN A 45 2.71 -1.21 -0.65
N TRP A 46 1.71 -0.46 -1.06
CA TRP A 46 1.16 -0.48 -2.40
C TRP A 46 2.16 0.05 -3.43
N SER A 47 2.13 -0.47 -4.66
CA SER A 47 3.08 -0.09 -5.71
C SER A 47 3.06 1.41 -6.04
N GLY A 48 1.91 2.05 -6.14
CA GLY A 48 1.85 3.50 -6.37
C GLY A 48 2.32 4.32 -5.17
N ASP A 49 2.09 3.85 -3.93
CA ASP A 49 2.69 4.45 -2.74
C ASP A 49 4.21 4.29 -2.74
N ALA A 50 4.72 3.18 -3.30
CA ALA A 50 6.16 2.99 -3.48
C ALA A 50 6.73 3.98 -4.49
N VAL A 51 6.09 4.19 -5.64
CA VAL A 51 6.49 5.22 -6.62
C VAL A 51 6.60 6.59 -5.95
N TYR A 52 5.55 7.02 -5.25
CA TYR A 52 5.59 8.28 -4.51
C TYR A 52 6.75 8.34 -3.49
N THR A 53 6.99 7.25 -2.78
CA THR A 53 8.05 7.19 -1.77
C THR A 53 9.45 7.28 -2.40
N LEU A 54 9.66 6.62 -3.54
CA LEU A 54 10.89 6.68 -4.31
C LEU A 54 11.13 8.11 -4.83
N ASP A 55 10.12 8.73 -5.45
CA ASP A 55 10.20 10.10 -5.96
C ASP A 55 10.54 11.13 -4.85
N GLN A 56 9.90 11.01 -3.69
CA GLN A 56 10.16 11.92 -2.58
C GLN A 56 11.54 11.69 -1.95
N ALA A 57 12.00 10.44 -1.89
CA ALA A 57 13.33 10.13 -1.37
C ALA A 57 14.44 10.67 -2.27
N GLU A 58 14.26 10.65 -3.59
CA GLU A 58 15.20 11.24 -4.54
C GLU A 58 15.38 12.75 -4.38
N ILE A 59 14.30 13.47 -4.04
CA ILE A 59 14.38 14.93 -3.77
C ILE A 59 15.32 15.23 -2.60
N ASP A 60 15.41 14.31 -1.64
CA ASP A 60 16.24 14.42 -0.44
C ASP A 60 17.57 13.64 -0.55
N ASP A 61 17.97 13.24 -1.77
CA ASP A 61 19.20 12.47 -2.07
C ASP A 61 19.24 11.08 -1.37
N TYR A 62 18.08 10.47 -1.09
CA TYR A 62 17.98 9.09 -0.59
C TYR A 62 17.74 8.11 -1.73
N TYR A 63 18.56 7.07 -1.80
CA TYR A 63 18.36 5.99 -2.74
C TYR A 63 17.56 4.86 -2.09
N LEU A 64 16.35 4.61 -2.61
CA LEU A 64 15.47 3.52 -2.22
C LEU A 64 15.26 2.56 -3.39
N ALA A 65 15.01 1.30 -3.10
CA ALA A 65 14.68 0.28 -4.08
C ALA A 65 13.31 -0.35 -3.78
N TYR A 66 12.65 -0.82 -4.82
CA TYR A 66 11.39 -1.56 -4.74
C TYR A 66 11.59 -3.01 -5.16
N ALA A 67 11.01 -3.94 -4.44
CA ALA A 67 11.06 -5.36 -4.74
C ALA A 67 9.71 -6.03 -4.50
N VAL A 68 9.42 -7.05 -5.28
CA VAL A 68 8.26 -7.94 -5.09
C VAL A 68 8.76 -9.29 -4.62
N PRO A 69 8.20 -9.87 -3.52
CA PRO A 69 8.60 -11.20 -3.05
C PRO A 69 8.50 -12.27 -4.12
N GLU A 70 9.49 -13.19 -4.14
CA GLU A 70 9.54 -14.30 -5.10
C GLU A 70 8.37 -15.27 -4.92
N GLU A 71 7.88 -15.42 -3.69
CA GLU A 71 6.82 -16.36 -3.37
C GLU A 71 5.48 -15.97 -3.99
N SER A 72 5.08 -14.73 -3.91
CA SER A 72 3.84 -14.18 -4.48
C SER A 72 3.65 -12.72 -4.06
N THR A 73 2.71 -12.06 -4.71
CA THR A 73 2.23 -10.74 -4.33
C THR A 73 0.72 -10.64 -4.53
N ASN A 74 0.12 -9.61 -3.97
CA ASN A 74 -1.26 -9.24 -4.25
C ASN A 74 -1.31 -8.37 -5.50
N ILE A 75 -2.25 -8.65 -6.40
CA ILE A 75 -2.67 -7.74 -7.46
C ILE A 75 -4.13 -7.38 -7.23
N TRP A 76 -4.47 -6.12 -7.44
CA TRP A 76 -5.84 -5.62 -7.30
C TRP A 76 -6.19 -4.65 -8.41
N PHE A 77 -7.46 -4.39 -8.56
CA PHE A 77 -7.99 -3.44 -9.52
C PHE A 77 -9.02 -2.56 -8.82
N ASP A 78 -8.81 -1.25 -8.88
CA ASP A 78 -9.79 -0.28 -8.45
C ASP A 78 -10.64 0.17 -9.64
N GLY A 79 -11.90 0.47 -9.41
CA GLY A 79 -12.80 0.85 -10.47
C GLY A 79 -13.92 1.78 -10.00
N TRP A 80 -14.41 2.57 -10.93
CA TRP A 80 -15.59 3.38 -10.71
C TRP A 80 -16.85 2.53 -10.66
N VAL A 81 -17.66 2.70 -9.64
CA VAL A 81 -18.95 2.01 -9.50
C VAL A 81 -20.10 3.00 -9.31
N MET A 82 -21.24 2.69 -9.91
CA MET A 82 -22.47 3.43 -9.66
C MET A 82 -23.33 2.66 -8.66
N LEU A 83 -23.66 3.29 -7.55
CA LEU A 83 -24.55 2.68 -6.56
C LEU A 83 -25.97 2.61 -7.12
N LYS A 84 -26.51 1.39 -7.22
CA LYS A 84 -27.83 1.12 -7.81
C LYS A 84 -28.91 1.99 -7.19
N ASP A 85 -28.98 2.07 -5.87
CA ASP A 85 -29.98 2.88 -5.16
C ASP A 85 -29.71 4.39 -5.30
N GLY A 86 -28.45 4.78 -5.53
CA GLY A 86 -28.06 6.17 -5.72
C GLY A 86 -28.55 6.78 -7.04
N ILE A 87 -28.74 5.96 -8.07
CA ILE A 87 -29.20 6.37 -9.41
C ILE A 87 -30.62 5.92 -9.73
N ALA A 88 -31.25 5.12 -8.86
CA ALA A 88 -32.57 4.53 -9.11
C ALA A 88 -33.65 5.61 -9.38
N GLY A 89 -34.33 5.49 -10.51
CA GLY A 89 -35.41 6.40 -10.91
C GLY A 89 -34.95 7.80 -11.35
N ASP A 90 -33.65 8.09 -11.43
CA ASP A 90 -33.09 9.38 -11.85
C ASP A 90 -32.15 9.21 -13.04
N ALA A 91 -32.71 9.27 -14.24
CA ALA A 91 -31.97 9.12 -15.49
C ALA A 91 -30.91 10.24 -15.70
N ALA A 92 -31.16 11.45 -15.21
CA ALA A 92 -30.21 12.53 -15.31
C ALA A 92 -28.97 12.31 -14.44
N LYS A 93 -29.17 11.77 -13.23
CA LYS A 93 -28.08 11.41 -12.33
C LYS A 93 -27.27 10.23 -12.89
N GLN A 94 -27.92 9.21 -13.45
CA GLN A 94 -27.23 8.11 -14.10
C GLN A 94 -26.39 8.63 -15.28
N GLN A 95 -26.96 9.44 -16.16
CA GLN A 95 -26.22 10.03 -17.30
C GLN A 95 -25.03 10.88 -16.85
N ALA A 96 -25.18 11.65 -15.78
CA ALA A 96 -24.07 12.44 -15.22
C ALA A 96 -22.96 11.55 -14.67
N ALA A 97 -23.29 10.45 -13.99
CA ALA A 97 -22.30 9.50 -13.48
C ALA A 97 -21.54 8.79 -14.61
N GLU A 98 -22.27 8.34 -15.66
CA GLU A 98 -21.66 7.75 -16.86
C GLU A 98 -20.73 8.74 -17.58
N ALA A 99 -21.17 10.00 -17.72
CA ALA A 99 -20.34 11.06 -18.31
C ALA A 99 -19.07 11.34 -17.51
N PHE A 100 -19.15 11.29 -16.16
CA PHE A 100 -17.99 11.44 -15.29
C PHE A 100 -17.01 10.26 -15.45
N ILE A 101 -17.50 9.02 -15.44
CA ILE A 101 -16.68 7.82 -15.63
C ILE A 101 -15.99 7.90 -17.01
N ASN A 102 -16.72 8.23 -18.07
CA ASN A 102 -16.15 8.39 -19.40
C ASN A 102 -15.10 9.50 -19.46
N PHE A 103 -15.33 10.62 -18.77
CA PHE A 103 -14.35 11.71 -18.68
C PHE A 103 -13.06 11.25 -17.98
N MET A 104 -13.18 10.55 -16.86
CA MET A 104 -12.03 10.04 -16.12
C MET A 104 -11.26 8.95 -16.86
N SER A 105 -11.95 8.20 -17.74
CA SER A 105 -11.35 7.12 -18.55
C SER A 105 -10.74 7.60 -19.87
N ARG A 106 -10.80 8.88 -20.18
CA ARG A 106 -10.13 9.43 -21.37
C ARG A 106 -8.62 9.37 -21.17
N PRO A 107 -7.84 8.91 -22.17
CA PRO A 107 -6.39 8.75 -22.05
C PRO A 107 -5.65 10.01 -21.54
N ASP A 108 -6.03 11.21 -22.01
CA ASP A 108 -5.46 12.49 -21.56
C ASP A 108 -5.70 12.79 -20.06
N ASN A 109 -6.85 12.39 -19.53
CA ASN A 109 -7.16 12.52 -18.11
C ASN A 109 -6.53 11.40 -17.28
N VAL A 110 -6.43 10.19 -17.86
CA VAL A 110 -5.73 9.05 -17.25
C VAL A 110 -4.27 9.38 -16.99
N VAL A 111 -3.55 9.93 -17.98
CA VAL A 111 -2.15 10.38 -17.81
C VAL A 111 -2.02 11.37 -16.66
N ARG A 112 -2.90 12.39 -16.60
CA ARG A 112 -2.88 13.35 -15.48
C ARG A 112 -3.09 12.68 -14.13
N ASN A 113 -4.01 11.72 -14.07
CA ASN A 113 -4.29 10.98 -12.85
C ASN A 113 -3.07 10.14 -12.44
N MET A 114 -2.48 9.39 -13.36
CA MET A 114 -1.26 8.60 -13.11
C MET A 114 -0.12 9.47 -12.57
N TYR A 115 0.09 10.64 -13.17
CA TYR A 115 1.12 11.59 -12.73
C TYR A 115 0.94 12.02 -11.26
N TYR A 116 -0.30 12.23 -10.82
CA TYR A 116 -0.57 12.67 -9.45
C TYR A 116 -0.57 11.56 -8.40
N ILE A 117 -0.99 10.34 -8.77
CA ILE A 117 -1.20 9.27 -7.78
C ILE A 117 -0.14 8.17 -7.82
N GLY A 118 0.71 8.11 -8.87
CA GLY A 118 1.76 7.09 -9.01
C GLY A 118 1.26 5.69 -9.37
N TYR A 119 -0.05 5.49 -9.55
CA TYR A 119 -0.64 4.18 -9.89
C TYR A 119 -0.82 4.02 -11.39
N THR A 120 -0.58 2.80 -11.89
CA THR A 120 -0.78 2.44 -13.28
C THR A 120 -2.26 2.27 -13.60
N SER A 121 -2.69 2.82 -14.74
CA SER A 121 -4.05 2.62 -15.24
C SER A 121 -4.20 1.30 -15.98
N VAL A 122 -5.41 0.73 -15.95
CA VAL A 122 -5.80 -0.39 -16.82
C VAL A 122 -6.15 0.07 -18.24
N ILE A 123 -6.16 1.37 -18.49
CA ILE A 123 -6.44 1.95 -19.81
C ILE A 123 -5.12 2.09 -20.54
N ALA A 124 -4.95 1.35 -21.63
CA ALA A 124 -3.73 1.36 -22.44
C ALA A 124 -3.63 2.56 -23.41
N GLY A 125 -4.73 3.29 -23.63
CA GLY A 125 -4.75 4.45 -24.53
C GLY A 125 -5.30 4.16 -25.93
N GLY A 126 -5.45 2.91 -26.32
CA GLY A 126 -5.90 2.51 -27.65
C GLY A 126 -5.00 3.10 -28.74
N ASP A 127 -5.60 3.67 -29.79
CA ASP A 127 -4.86 4.27 -30.93
C ASP A 127 -4.10 5.56 -30.60
N SER A 128 -4.18 6.07 -29.38
CA SER A 128 -3.57 7.36 -29.02
C SER A 128 -2.13 7.27 -28.55
N ASP A 129 -1.68 6.09 -28.10
CA ASP A 129 -0.36 5.80 -27.49
C ASP A 129 0.11 6.77 -26.39
N ILE A 130 -0.78 7.69 -25.99
CA ILE A 130 -0.43 8.76 -25.04
C ILE A 130 0.02 8.22 -23.69
N ILE A 131 -0.49 7.05 -23.28
CA ILE A 131 -0.13 6.44 -22.00
C ILE A 131 1.24 5.78 -22.08
N TYR A 132 1.55 5.13 -23.21
CA TYR A 132 2.90 4.62 -23.45
C TYR A 132 3.91 5.77 -23.56
N ALA A 133 3.59 6.80 -24.33
CA ALA A 133 4.45 7.98 -24.44
C ALA A 133 4.69 8.67 -23.08
N TYR A 134 3.70 8.64 -22.19
CA TYR A 134 3.88 9.12 -20.82
C TYR A 134 4.83 8.23 -20.01
N ALA A 135 4.71 6.91 -20.10
CA ALA A 135 5.60 5.97 -19.42
C ALA A 135 7.05 6.12 -19.93
N ASP A 136 7.23 6.21 -21.24
CA ASP A 136 8.53 6.44 -21.86
C ASP A 136 9.13 7.81 -21.45
N TRP A 137 8.33 8.86 -21.40
CA TRP A 137 8.76 10.17 -20.89
C TRP A 137 9.18 10.12 -19.41
N CYS A 138 8.49 9.34 -18.57
CA CYS A 138 8.82 9.22 -17.14
C CYS A 138 10.11 8.43 -16.88
N TYR A 139 10.36 7.40 -17.67
CA TYR A 139 11.35 6.35 -17.35
C TYR A 139 12.38 6.13 -18.45
N GLY A 140 12.21 6.73 -19.61
CA GLY A 140 13.18 6.69 -20.68
C GLY A 140 14.50 7.31 -20.27
N ALA A 141 15.60 6.62 -20.55
CA ALA A 141 16.95 7.10 -20.26
C ALA A 141 17.29 8.32 -21.14
N GLU A 142 18.11 9.23 -20.63
CA GLU A 142 18.66 10.32 -21.38
C GLU A 142 19.58 9.81 -22.50
N GLU A 143 19.75 10.59 -23.59
CA GLU A 143 20.52 10.19 -24.78
C GLU A 143 21.99 9.84 -24.47
N ASP A 144 22.57 10.37 -23.40
CA ASP A 144 23.96 10.17 -22.98
C ASP A 144 24.11 9.21 -21.78
N ALA A 145 23.04 8.51 -21.38
CA ALA A 145 23.10 7.52 -20.32
C ALA A 145 23.98 6.32 -20.71
N GLU A 146 24.92 5.95 -19.85
CA GLU A 146 25.92 4.91 -20.14
C GLU A 146 25.43 3.50 -19.77
N ASP A 147 24.56 3.36 -18.75
CA ASP A 147 24.09 2.07 -18.25
C ASP A 147 22.57 1.96 -18.44
N THR A 148 22.16 1.42 -19.58
CA THR A 148 20.76 1.32 -19.98
C THR A 148 20.35 -0.12 -20.25
N ILE A 149 19.04 -0.37 -20.17
CA ILE A 149 18.39 -1.64 -20.49
C ILE A 149 17.20 -1.43 -21.41
N GLU A 150 16.89 -2.43 -22.19
CA GLU A 150 15.62 -2.53 -22.92
C GLU A 150 14.57 -3.15 -21.99
N TYR A 151 13.57 -2.36 -21.59
CA TYR A 151 12.51 -2.77 -20.65
C TYR A 151 11.19 -2.97 -21.41
N PRO A 152 10.75 -4.23 -21.67
CA PRO A 152 9.54 -4.49 -22.42
C PRO A 152 8.29 -4.24 -21.57
N VAL A 153 7.38 -3.44 -22.08
CA VAL A 153 6.08 -3.12 -21.47
C VAL A 153 4.89 -3.52 -22.34
N GLY A 154 5.12 -4.21 -23.43
CA GLY A 154 4.10 -4.58 -24.43
C GLY A 154 2.92 -5.35 -23.86
N PHE A 155 3.13 -6.16 -22.81
CA PHE A 155 2.03 -6.83 -22.10
C PHE A 155 0.92 -5.88 -21.68
N PHE A 156 1.27 -4.66 -21.23
CA PHE A 156 0.31 -3.66 -20.74
C PHE A 156 -0.41 -2.89 -21.86
N PHE A 157 0.17 -2.83 -23.07
CA PHE A 157 -0.32 -2.00 -24.16
C PHE A 157 -0.93 -2.80 -25.30
N SER A 158 -0.25 -3.83 -25.76
CA SER A 158 -0.72 -4.72 -26.84
C SER A 158 -1.12 -6.12 -26.37
N GLY A 159 -0.80 -6.49 -25.13
CA GLY A 159 -0.97 -7.86 -24.61
C GLY A 159 0.15 -8.80 -25.02
N ASP A 160 1.18 -8.32 -25.71
CA ASP A 160 2.33 -9.07 -26.17
C ASP A 160 3.63 -8.41 -25.70
N ASN A 161 4.34 -9.05 -24.79
CA ASN A 161 5.60 -8.53 -24.26
C ASN A 161 6.77 -8.60 -25.24
N THR A 162 6.58 -9.22 -26.40
CA THR A 162 7.58 -9.27 -27.50
C THR A 162 7.36 -8.19 -28.54
N ASP A 163 6.34 -7.34 -28.37
CA ASP A 163 6.02 -6.27 -29.28
C ASP A 163 7.11 -5.18 -29.23
N PRO A 164 7.87 -4.98 -30.34
CA PRO A 164 8.99 -4.04 -30.36
C PRO A 164 8.56 -2.57 -30.26
N ASP A 165 7.29 -2.26 -30.48
CA ASP A 165 6.77 -0.89 -30.43
C ASP A 165 6.56 -0.40 -28.98
N TYR A 166 6.61 -1.34 -28.00
CA TYR A 166 6.41 -1.05 -26.57
C TYR A 166 7.60 -1.52 -25.74
N VAL A 167 8.76 -0.94 -26.00
CA VAL A 167 10.00 -1.17 -25.23
C VAL A 167 10.55 0.18 -24.80
N ILE A 168 10.78 0.36 -23.50
CA ILE A 168 11.39 1.57 -22.94
C ILE A 168 12.88 1.31 -22.74
N THR A 169 13.75 2.11 -23.40
CA THR A 169 15.17 2.14 -23.06
C THR A 169 15.32 2.94 -21.78
N ALA A 170 15.55 2.27 -20.66
CA ALA A 170 15.58 2.87 -19.32
C ALA A 170 16.98 2.74 -18.69
N GLU A 171 17.25 3.51 -17.64
CA GLU A 171 18.43 3.27 -16.80
C GLU A 171 18.35 1.88 -16.16
N ALA A 172 19.50 1.21 -16.02
CA ALA A 172 19.55 -0.18 -15.59
C ALA A 172 18.99 -0.43 -14.18
N ASP A 173 19.00 0.57 -13.31
CA ASP A 173 18.45 0.48 -11.97
C ASP A 173 16.90 0.47 -11.93
N GLN A 174 16.23 0.84 -13.02
CA GLN A 174 14.78 0.81 -13.11
C GLN A 174 14.17 -0.60 -12.99
N VAL A 175 14.97 -1.65 -13.01
CA VAL A 175 14.57 -3.04 -12.69
C VAL A 175 14.10 -3.21 -11.23
N ASN A 176 14.38 -2.26 -10.36
CA ASN A 176 13.97 -2.27 -8.96
C ASN A 176 13.54 -0.88 -8.45
N ARG A 177 13.05 -0.04 -9.35
CA ARG A 177 12.60 1.32 -9.02
C ARG A 177 11.17 1.58 -9.55
N GLN A 178 10.87 2.83 -9.92
CA GLN A 178 9.53 3.29 -10.28
C GLN A 178 8.96 2.54 -11.50
N LEU A 179 9.76 2.32 -12.54
CA LEU A 179 9.32 1.60 -13.75
C LEU A 179 8.88 0.19 -13.38
N PHE A 180 9.69 -0.55 -12.60
CA PHE A 180 9.33 -1.87 -12.12
C PHE A 180 8.07 -1.86 -11.23
N ALA A 181 7.89 -0.84 -10.40
CA ALA A 181 6.71 -0.73 -9.54
C ALA A 181 5.41 -0.48 -10.32
N GLN A 182 5.48 0.28 -11.42
CA GLN A 182 4.32 0.60 -12.27
C GLN A 182 4.06 -0.45 -13.35
N TYR A 183 5.10 -1.02 -13.94
CA TYR A 183 5.02 -1.98 -15.04
C TYR A 183 5.86 -3.22 -14.72
N PRO A 184 5.47 -4.02 -13.70
CA PRO A 184 6.23 -5.20 -13.31
C PRO A 184 6.32 -6.20 -14.46
N PRO A 185 7.44 -6.94 -14.59
CA PRO A 185 7.60 -7.98 -15.60
C PRO A 185 6.49 -9.04 -15.55
N GLN A 186 6.25 -9.69 -16.68
CA GLN A 186 5.17 -10.66 -16.83
C GLN A 186 5.24 -11.80 -15.80
N ASP A 187 6.43 -12.30 -15.48
CA ASP A 187 6.61 -13.35 -14.47
C ASP A 187 6.17 -12.92 -13.05
N VAL A 188 6.28 -11.64 -12.72
CA VAL A 188 5.74 -11.08 -11.48
C VAL A 188 4.22 -11.12 -11.49
N LEU A 189 3.60 -10.76 -12.62
CA LEU A 189 2.14 -10.79 -12.77
C LEU A 189 1.59 -12.22 -12.72
N GLU A 190 2.30 -13.19 -13.34
CA GLU A 190 1.90 -14.60 -13.36
C GLU A 190 1.88 -15.24 -11.97
N ARG A 191 2.76 -14.81 -11.06
CA ARG A 191 2.74 -15.27 -9.65
C ARG A 191 1.88 -14.42 -8.72
N ALA A 192 1.32 -13.32 -9.21
CA ALA A 192 0.43 -12.47 -8.43
C ALA A 192 -0.94 -13.11 -8.23
N VAL A 193 -1.59 -12.80 -7.12
CA VAL A 193 -2.89 -13.33 -6.74
C VAL A 193 -3.88 -12.20 -6.50
N VAL A 194 -5.01 -12.25 -7.23
CA VAL A 194 -6.12 -11.32 -7.00
C VAL A 194 -6.86 -11.71 -5.72
N MET A 195 -7.05 -10.75 -4.81
CA MET A 195 -7.86 -10.95 -3.61
C MET A 195 -9.32 -11.22 -4.00
N GLN A 196 -9.88 -12.28 -3.41
CA GLN A 196 -11.27 -12.66 -3.60
C GLN A 196 -12.17 -12.03 -2.54
N TYR A 197 -13.46 -11.96 -2.85
CA TYR A 197 -14.47 -11.58 -1.87
C TYR A 197 -14.51 -12.60 -0.72
N PHE A 198 -14.56 -12.11 0.49
CA PHE A 198 -14.78 -12.89 1.69
C PHE A 198 -16.19 -12.63 2.22
N ASP A 199 -16.92 -13.70 2.51
CA ASP A 199 -18.20 -13.61 3.20
C ASP A 199 -18.05 -13.05 4.64
N GLN A 200 -19.17 -12.84 5.29
CA GLN A 200 -19.18 -12.23 6.62
C GLN A 200 -18.43 -13.07 7.66
N GLU A 201 -18.51 -14.39 7.61
CA GLU A 201 -17.84 -15.27 8.56
C GLU A 201 -16.32 -15.21 8.40
N ASN A 202 -15.84 -15.31 7.16
CA ASN A 202 -14.43 -15.21 6.84
C ASN A 202 -13.83 -13.83 7.17
N ASN A 203 -14.59 -12.75 6.89
CA ASN A 203 -14.20 -11.41 7.29
C ASN A 203 -14.11 -11.26 8.80
N GLN A 204 -15.04 -11.83 9.57
CA GLN A 204 -14.97 -11.80 11.04
C GLN A 204 -13.73 -12.55 11.57
N ARG A 205 -13.39 -13.70 10.97
CA ARG A 205 -12.21 -14.48 11.34
C ARG A 205 -10.92 -13.68 11.09
N ILE A 206 -10.79 -13.06 9.91
CA ILE A 206 -9.64 -12.23 9.57
C ILE A 206 -9.57 -11.00 10.48
N ASN A 207 -10.68 -10.33 10.75
CA ASN A 207 -10.72 -9.18 11.66
C ASN A 207 -10.30 -9.58 13.09
N GLN A 208 -10.75 -10.75 13.56
CA GLN A 208 -10.34 -11.26 14.87
C GLN A 208 -8.83 -11.55 14.91
N MET A 209 -8.28 -12.15 13.86
CA MET A 209 -6.83 -12.33 13.72
C MET A 209 -6.08 -11.00 13.84
N TRP A 210 -6.53 -9.95 13.14
CA TRP A 210 -5.91 -8.64 13.22
C TRP A 210 -6.03 -8.00 14.62
N VAL A 211 -7.15 -8.19 15.31
CA VAL A 211 -7.29 -7.78 16.71
C VAL A 211 -6.25 -8.49 17.58
N ASN A 212 -6.08 -9.80 17.42
CA ASN A 212 -5.11 -10.60 18.16
C ASN A 212 -3.66 -10.17 17.89
N VAL A 213 -3.34 -9.82 16.63
CA VAL A 213 -2.00 -9.33 16.23
C VAL A 213 -1.73 -7.92 16.76
N ARG A 214 -2.67 -7.00 16.60
CA ARG A 214 -2.46 -5.57 16.92
C ARG A 214 -2.62 -5.24 18.40
N CYS A 215 -3.58 -5.87 19.06
CA CYS A 215 -3.91 -5.57 20.45
C CYS A 215 -3.03 -6.38 21.42
N PHE A 216 -2.88 -5.86 22.64
CA PHE A 216 -2.30 -6.63 23.74
C PHE A 216 -3.22 -7.80 24.07
N ASN A 217 -2.72 -9.01 23.98
CA ASN A 217 -3.43 -10.16 24.50
C ASN A 217 -3.27 -10.19 26.02
N LEU A 218 -4.27 -9.70 26.76
CA LEU A 218 -4.27 -9.69 28.22
C LEU A 218 -4.10 -11.11 28.82
N ALA A 219 -4.50 -12.13 28.08
CA ALA A 219 -4.33 -13.53 28.51
C ALA A 219 -2.88 -14.02 28.43
N SER A 220 -2.01 -13.34 27.65
CA SER A 220 -0.58 -13.68 27.55
C SER A 220 0.28 -12.95 28.58
N LEU A 221 -0.28 -12.02 29.35
CA LEU A 221 0.45 -11.31 30.38
C LEU A 221 0.83 -12.25 31.51
N SER A 222 2.14 -12.32 31.82
CA SER A 222 2.64 -13.06 32.97
C SER A 222 2.13 -12.43 34.28
N TRP A 223 2.17 -13.18 35.35
CA TRP A 223 1.86 -12.63 36.69
C TRP A 223 2.77 -11.44 37.06
N GLN A 224 4.00 -11.40 36.53
CA GLN A 224 4.94 -10.30 36.71
C GLN A 224 4.49 -9.02 35.99
N ASP A 225 3.89 -9.16 34.82
CA ASP A 225 3.34 -8.02 34.06
C ASP A 225 2.11 -7.46 34.76
N TRP A 226 1.24 -8.32 35.26
CA TRP A 226 0.12 -7.90 36.11
C TRP A 226 0.57 -7.19 37.39
N ALA A 227 1.67 -7.66 38.00
CA ALA A 227 2.23 -6.98 39.17
C ALA A 227 2.78 -5.58 38.82
N LYS A 228 3.44 -5.41 37.69
CA LYS A 228 3.91 -4.09 37.20
C LYS A 228 2.73 -3.14 36.90
N ILE A 229 1.70 -3.64 36.23
CA ILE A 229 0.48 -2.86 35.95
C ILE A 229 -0.17 -2.42 37.28
N GLY A 230 -0.33 -3.35 38.22
CA GLY A 230 -0.89 -3.06 39.55
C GLY A 230 -0.05 -2.01 40.30
N ALA A 231 1.27 -2.13 40.30
CA ALA A 231 2.15 -1.14 40.91
C ALA A 231 2.02 0.25 40.25
N GLY A 232 1.95 0.29 38.91
CA GLY A 232 1.71 1.53 38.18
C GLY A 232 0.40 2.22 38.54
N VAL A 233 -0.68 1.45 38.65
CA VAL A 233 -2.01 1.96 39.06
C VAL A 233 -1.93 2.54 40.48
N VAL A 234 -1.26 1.86 41.42
CA VAL A 234 -1.08 2.36 42.78
C VAL A 234 -0.31 3.67 42.81
N VAL A 235 0.76 3.81 42.03
CA VAL A 235 1.53 5.05 41.94
C VAL A 235 0.69 6.19 41.39
N VAL A 236 -0.10 5.95 40.35
CA VAL A 236 -1.02 6.98 39.78
C VAL A 236 -2.06 7.40 40.82
N LEU A 237 -2.69 6.44 41.51
CA LEU A 237 -3.66 6.74 42.54
C LEU A 237 -3.05 7.55 43.71
N ALA A 238 -1.84 7.15 44.13
CA ALA A 238 -1.11 7.91 45.16
C ALA A 238 -0.80 9.33 44.71
N ALA A 239 -0.37 9.55 43.46
CA ALA A 239 -0.12 10.85 42.87
C ALA A 239 -1.40 11.72 42.83
N VAL A 240 -2.52 11.12 42.42
CA VAL A 240 -3.84 11.80 42.40
C VAL A 240 -4.26 12.22 43.82
N VAL A 241 -4.12 11.32 44.79
CA VAL A 241 -4.46 11.65 46.20
C VAL A 241 -3.57 12.78 46.74
N LEU A 242 -2.27 12.74 46.45
CA LEU A 242 -1.34 13.80 46.85
C LEU A 242 -1.68 15.13 46.16
N PHE A 243 -2.04 15.10 44.89
CA PHE A 243 -2.47 16.27 44.14
C PHE A 243 -3.77 16.89 44.75
N LEU A 244 -4.77 16.05 45.03
CA LEU A 244 -6.03 16.51 45.65
C LEU A 244 -5.85 17.06 47.07
N LYS A 245 -4.87 16.50 47.81
CA LYS A 245 -4.56 16.98 49.19
C LYS A 245 -3.48 18.06 49.24
N ARG A 246 -2.97 18.51 48.11
CA ARG A 246 -1.88 19.48 48.05
C ARG A 246 -2.18 20.74 48.86
N ASP A 247 -3.36 21.29 48.75
CA ASP A 247 -3.74 22.53 49.41
C ASP A 247 -3.91 22.36 50.95
N ASP A 248 -4.32 21.17 51.41
CA ASP A 248 -4.38 20.85 52.83
C ASP A 248 -2.99 20.64 53.43
N ILE A 249 -2.05 20.06 52.67
CA ILE A 249 -0.66 19.85 53.10
C ILE A 249 0.08 21.21 53.19
N LEU A 250 -0.17 22.11 52.23
CA LEU A 250 0.47 23.43 52.18
C LEU A 250 -0.08 24.38 53.25
N ARG A 251 -1.34 24.21 53.72
CA ARG A 251 -1.92 25.00 54.78
C ARG A 251 -1.46 24.59 56.19
N ARG A 252 -0.83 23.43 56.35
CA ARG A 252 -0.31 22.92 57.62
C ARG A 252 1.16 23.25 57.89
N ARG A 253 1.80 23.97 56.97
CA ARG A 253 3.10 24.62 57.12
C ARG A 253 2.91 26.11 57.29
#